data_dea0f1cd6f02a7663fb87a762e0ce1ce
#
_entry.id   dea0f1cd6f02a7663fb87a762e0ce1ce
#
_cell.length_a   1.000
_cell.length_b   1.000
_cell.length_c   1.000
_cell.angle_alpha   90.00
_cell.angle_beta   90.00
_cell.angle_gamma   90.00
#
_symmetry.space_group_name_H-M   'P 1'
#
loop_
_entity.id
_entity.type
_entity.pdbx_description
1 polymer ?
#
loop_
_entity_poly.entity_id
_entity_poly.type
_entity_poly.pdbx_seq_one_letter_code
_entity_poly.pdbx_strand_id
1 'polypeptide(L)'
;MIGSRGAKVNVGPGTRDHCADVCRTKVREEGAYYANHVYNPFFYEGMKAYIYETFEELGRIPANIVIPVGNGTLFIGAVKALEPLEASGSIDKFPRIIALQSENCDPLFKAVEAHAGVPAHVDPKPTMAEGIAIGVPMRGKELLEMTYRHDIAFVRAPEEKILEARAKIAARGVYCEHTTAANYAAYLAFCEKYGPTPDTLITMCGAGIKSDH
;
A
#
# COMPACT_ATOMS: atom_id res chain seq x y z
N MET A 1 -20.70 6.34 -9.97
CA MET A 1 -19.59 7.02 -10.68
C MET A 1 -19.14 6.32 -11.96
N ILE A 2 -18.81 5.01 -11.98
CA ILE A 2 -18.33 4.32 -13.21
C ILE A 2 -19.40 4.35 -14.32
N GLY A 3 -20.63 3.96 -14.01
CA GLY A 3 -21.76 3.96 -14.95
C GLY A 3 -22.14 5.34 -15.49
N SER A 4 -21.92 6.43 -14.74
CA SER A 4 -22.20 7.80 -15.18
C SER A 4 -21.30 8.28 -16.32
N ARG A 5 -20.21 7.52 -16.61
CA ARG A 5 -19.29 7.75 -17.74
C ARG A 5 -19.58 6.86 -18.95
N GLY A 6 -20.75 6.19 -18.97
CA GLY A 6 -21.16 5.31 -20.07
C GLY A 6 -20.56 3.89 -20.02
N ALA A 7 -19.79 3.55 -18.99
CA ALA A 7 -19.23 2.22 -18.87
C ALA A 7 -20.29 1.20 -18.40
N LYS A 8 -20.26 -0.02 -18.95
CA LYS A 8 -21.09 -1.13 -18.48
C LYS A 8 -20.52 -1.65 -17.16
N VAL A 9 -21.31 -1.53 -16.10
CA VAL A 9 -20.92 -2.02 -14.76
C VAL A 9 -21.51 -3.41 -14.55
N ASN A 10 -20.67 -4.39 -14.24
CA ASN A 10 -21.09 -5.72 -13.81
C ASN A 10 -20.80 -5.83 -12.31
N VAL A 11 -21.83 -6.02 -11.52
CA VAL A 11 -21.71 -6.24 -10.06
C VAL A 11 -21.79 -7.73 -9.81
N GLY A 12 -20.74 -8.29 -9.22
CA GLY A 12 -20.69 -9.69 -8.80
C GLY A 12 -20.80 -9.84 -7.27
N PRO A 13 -21.39 -10.90 -6.75
CA PRO A 13 -21.38 -11.21 -5.33
C PRO A 13 -19.98 -11.68 -4.88
N GLY A 14 -19.67 -11.55 -3.59
CA GLY A 14 -18.48 -12.13 -2.96
C GLY A 14 -17.35 -11.14 -2.71
N THR A 15 -16.13 -11.67 -2.55
CA THR A 15 -14.93 -10.93 -2.21
C THR A 15 -14.31 -10.21 -3.42
N ARG A 16 -13.37 -9.27 -3.15
CA ARG A 16 -12.55 -8.63 -4.20
C ARG A 16 -11.76 -9.65 -5.02
N ASP A 17 -11.24 -10.70 -4.38
CA ASP A 17 -10.48 -11.76 -5.03
C ASP A 17 -11.35 -12.55 -6.00
N HIS A 18 -12.58 -12.91 -5.59
CA HIS A 18 -13.57 -13.52 -6.48
C HIS A 18 -13.92 -12.63 -7.67
N CYS A 19 -14.09 -11.33 -7.43
CA CYS A 19 -14.36 -10.35 -8.49
C CYS A 19 -13.22 -10.30 -9.54
N ALA A 20 -11.97 -10.40 -9.08
CA ALA A 20 -10.80 -10.46 -9.97
C ALA A 20 -10.78 -11.75 -10.81
N ASP A 21 -11.18 -12.89 -10.24
CA ASP A 21 -11.27 -14.16 -10.97
C ASP A 21 -12.36 -14.13 -12.05
N VAL A 22 -13.53 -13.64 -11.71
CA VAL A 22 -14.64 -13.45 -12.67
C VAL A 22 -14.23 -12.51 -13.81
N CYS A 23 -13.55 -11.40 -13.49
CA CYS A 23 -13.06 -10.47 -14.48
C CYS A 23 -12.06 -11.13 -15.44
N ARG A 24 -11.09 -11.90 -14.92
CA ARG A 24 -10.11 -12.61 -15.76
C ARG A 24 -10.73 -13.65 -16.67
N THR A 25 -11.73 -14.36 -16.19
CA THR A 25 -12.50 -15.31 -17.00
C THR A 25 -13.19 -14.61 -18.15
N LYS A 26 -13.90 -13.52 -17.85
CA LYS A 26 -14.64 -12.74 -18.84
C LYS A 26 -13.73 -12.08 -19.89
N VAL A 27 -12.58 -11.57 -19.47
CA VAL A 27 -11.55 -11.04 -20.38
C VAL A 27 -11.08 -12.10 -21.38
N ARG A 28 -10.88 -13.35 -20.95
CA ARG A 28 -10.48 -14.46 -21.83
C ARG A 28 -11.61 -14.85 -22.79
N GLU A 29 -12.84 -14.91 -22.31
CA GLU A 29 -14.01 -15.30 -23.13
C GLU A 29 -14.34 -14.24 -24.20
N GLU A 30 -14.21 -12.95 -23.88
CA GLU A 30 -14.54 -11.84 -24.75
C GLU A 30 -13.35 -11.35 -25.60
N GLY A 31 -12.13 -11.85 -25.37
CA GLY A 31 -10.90 -11.37 -26.01
C GLY A 31 -10.58 -9.91 -25.69
N ALA A 32 -11.04 -9.41 -24.52
CA ALA A 32 -10.88 -8.04 -24.12
C ALA A 32 -9.49 -7.77 -23.51
N TYR A 33 -9.04 -6.50 -23.55
CA TYR A 33 -7.83 -6.12 -22.85
C TYR A 33 -8.06 -6.09 -21.32
N TYR A 34 -7.23 -6.81 -20.56
CA TYR A 34 -7.27 -6.78 -19.10
C TYR A 34 -6.57 -5.53 -18.55
N ALA A 35 -7.30 -4.45 -18.37
CA ALA A 35 -6.80 -3.17 -17.88
C ALA A 35 -6.55 -3.17 -16.37
N ASN A 36 -5.92 -4.24 -15.85
CA ASN A 36 -5.58 -4.32 -14.43
C ASN A 36 -4.22 -3.66 -14.18
N HIS A 37 -4.17 -2.70 -13.26
CA HIS A 37 -2.98 -1.95 -12.91
C HIS A 37 -1.87 -2.81 -12.28
N VAL A 38 -2.24 -3.92 -11.60
CA VAL A 38 -1.28 -4.74 -10.83
C VAL A 38 -0.24 -5.42 -11.72
N TYR A 39 -0.61 -5.78 -12.96
CA TYR A 39 0.30 -6.42 -13.91
C TYR A 39 0.79 -5.50 -15.03
N ASN A 40 0.38 -4.24 -15.01
CA ASN A 40 0.79 -3.28 -16.03
C ASN A 40 2.14 -2.64 -15.65
N PRO A 41 3.23 -2.92 -16.38
CA PRO A 41 4.55 -2.37 -16.06
C PRO A 41 4.58 -0.83 -16.13
N PHE A 42 3.85 -0.21 -17.06
CA PHE A 42 3.76 1.25 -17.17
C PHE A 42 3.09 1.90 -15.95
N PHE A 43 2.19 1.19 -15.28
CA PHE A 43 1.59 1.71 -14.06
C PHE A 43 2.63 1.93 -12.95
N TYR A 44 3.59 1.02 -12.82
CA TYR A 44 4.67 1.16 -11.83
C TYR A 44 5.63 2.30 -12.16
N GLU A 45 5.86 2.57 -13.45
CA GLU A 45 6.66 3.73 -13.86
C GLU A 45 5.98 5.04 -13.42
N GLY A 46 4.64 5.13 -13.54
CA GLY A 46 3.88 6.26 -12.99
C GLY A 46 3.93 6.35 -11.47
N MET A 47 3.97 5.22 -10.76
CA MET A 47 4.06 5.20 -9.30
C MET A 47 5.41 5.68 -8.74
N LYS A 48 6.47 5.69 -9.55
CA LYS A 48 7.77 6.27 -9.18
C LYS A 48 7.69 7.77 -8.90
N ALA A 49 6.74 8.48 -9.53
CA ALA A 49 6.57 9.92 -9.36
C ALA A 49 6.45 10.31 -7.89
N TYR A 50 5.81 9.50 -7.05
CA TYR A 50 5.72 9.70 -5.61
C TYR A 50 7.09 9.97 -4.94
N ILE A 51 8.10 9.19 -5.29
CA ILE A 51 9.46 9.35 -4.74
C ILE A 51 10.22 10.48 -5.43
N TYR A 52 10.10 10.60 -6.75
CA TYR A 52 10.81 11.64 -7.49
C TYR A 52 10.30 13.04 -7.14
N GLU A 53 8.98 13.24 -7.03
CA GLU A 53 8.40 14.50 -6.57
C GLU A 53 8.83 14.82 -5.13
N THR A 54 8.86 13.82 -4.25
CA THR A 54 9.38 14.00 -2.88
C THR A 54 10.83 14.47 -2.90
N PHE A 55 11.67 13.86 -3.76
CA PHE A 55 13.06 14.24 -3.90
C PHE A 55 13.22 15.66 -4.46
N GLU A 56 12.45 16.02 -5.48
CA GLU A 56 12.48 17.36 -6.08
C GLU A 56 12.03 18.45 -5.10
N GLU A 57 10.95 18.21 -4.36
CA GLU A 57 10.40 19.18 -3.42
C GLU A 57 11.27 19.38 -2.18
N LEU A 58 11.88 18.32 -1.66
CA LEU A 58 12.66 18.38 -0.42
C LEU A 58 14.17 18.50 -0.66
N GLY A 59 14.64 18.32 -1.90
CA GLY A 59 16.08 18.21 -2.22
C GLY A 59 16.76 16.97 -1.63
N ARG A 60 16.00 16.03 -1.07
CA ARG A 60 16.44 14.80 -0.42
C ARG A 60 15.31 13.81 -0.27
N ILE A 61 15.63 12.58 0.11
CA ILE A 61 14.63 11.61 0.58
C ILE A 61 14.66 11.57 2.12
N PRO A 62 13.50 11.61 2.81
CA PRO A 62 13.42 11.39 4.25
C PRO A 62 14.00 10.05 4.67
N ALA A 63 14.57 10.00 5.88
CA ALA A 63 15.24 8.80 6.38
C ALA A 63 14.30 7.58 6.55
N ASN A 64 13.00 7.84 6.73
CA ASN A 64 11.98 6.80 6.88
C ASN A 64 10.78 7.11 5.99
N ILE A 65 10.17 6.07 5.40
CA ILE A 65 8.97 6.18 4.57
C ILE A 65 7.96 5.13 5.01
N VAL A 66 6.75 5.56 5.36
CA VAL A 66 5.63 4.69 5.75
C VAL A 66 4.72 4.46 4.55
N ILE A 67 4.55 3.21 4.11
CA ILE A 67 3.83 2.84 2.89
C ILE A 67 2.78 1.76 3.18
N PRO A 68 1.50 1.96 2.81
CA PRO A 68 0.47 0.93 2.91
C PRO A 68 0.61 -0.10 1.79
N VAL A 69 0.38 -1.38 2.11
CA VAL A 69 0.57 -2.48 1.16
C VAL A 69 -0.68 -3.36 1.08
N GLY A 70 -1.43 -3.20 -0.01
CA GLY A 70 -2.42 -4.16 -0.46
C GLY A 70 -1.82 -5.05 -1.58
N ASN A 71 -2.14 -4.77 -2.84
CA ASN A 71 -1.46 -5.40 -4.00
C ASN A 71 -0.04 -4.88 -4.25
N GLY A 72 0.41 -3.88 -3.50
CA GLY A 72 1.79 -3.41 -3.48
C GLY A 72 2.20 -2.50 -4.63
N THR A 73 1.28 -1.91 -5.39
CA THR A 73 1.65 -1.06 -6.54
C THR A 73 2.47 0.16 -6.13
N LEU A 74 2.05 0.87 -5.07
CA LEU A 74 2.81 2.00 -4.55
C LEU A 74 4.17 1.56 -3.97
N PHE A 75 4.19 0.47 -3.22
CA PHE A 75 5.41 -0.11 -2.65
C PHE A 75 6.44 -0.45 -3.73
N ILE A 76 6.03 -1.19 -4.78
CA ILE A 76 6.90 -1.54 -5.90
C ILE A 76 7.40 -0.27 -6.63
N GLY A 77 6.51 0.70 -6.87
CA GLY A 77 6.88 1.97 -7.48
C GLY A 77 7.91 2.74 -6.66
N ALA A 78 7.74 2.81 -5.34
CA ALA A 78 8.68 3.47 -4.45
C ALA A 78 10.05 2.78 -4.46
N VAL A 79 10.11 1.45 -4.31
CA VAL A 79 11.39 0.69 -4.36
C VAL A 79 12.08 0.89 -5.70
N LYS A 80 11.35 0.75 -6.82
CA LYS A 80 11.87 0.96 -8.18
C LYS A 80 12.34 2.39 -8.46
N ALA A 81 11.90 3.38 -7.69
CA ALA A 81 12.40 4.75 -7.79
C ALA A 81 13.64 4.98 -6.91
N LEU A 82 13.66 4.38 -5.72
CA LEU A 82 14.76 4.52 -4.76
C LEU A 82 16.04 3.80 -5.22
N GLU A 83 15.91 2.59 -5.80
CA GLU A 83 17.07 1.83 -6.30
C GLU A 83 17.96 2.64 -7.28
N PRO A 84 17.43 3.28 -8.34
CA PRO A 84 18.26 4.09 -9.22
C PRO A 84 18.76 5.40 -8.60
N LEU A 85 18.04 6.00 -7.65
CA LEU A 85 18.52 7.18 -6.93
C LEU A 85 19.74 6.85 -6.06
N GLU A 86 19.73 5.70 -5.38
CA GLU A 86 20.88 5.22 -4.61
C GLU A 86 22.04 4.83 -5.54
N ALA A 87 21.76 4.06 -6.59
CA ALA A 87 22.78 3.61 -7.54
C ALA A 87 23.49 4.75 -8.29
N SER A 88 22.80 5.87 -8.52
CA SER A 88 23.38 7.07 -9.13
C SER A 88 24.12 7.98 -8.15
N GLY A 89 24.03 7.69 -6.84
CA GLY A 89 24.56 8.56 -5.80
C GLY A 89 23.74 9.85 -5.58
N SER A 90 22.51 9.90 -6.11
CA SER A 90 21.59 11.03 -5.85
C SER A 90 21.07 11.03 -4.40
N ILE A 91 21.06 9.88 -3.78
CA ILE A 91 20.86 9.70 -2.33
C ILE A 91 22.00 8.86 -1.78
N ASP A 92 22.47 9.19 -0.57
CA ASP A 92 23.60 8.51 0.06
C ASP A 92 23.24 7.12 0.61
N LYS A 93 21.96 6.91 0.89
CA LYS A 93 21.46 5.70 1.56
C LYS A 93 20.01 5.42 1.20
N PHE A 94 19.70 4.15 0.99
CA PHE A 94 18.32 3.69 0.87
C PHE A 94 17.54 3.99 2.17
N PRO A 95 16.38 4.67 2.12
CA PRO A 95 15.61 5.01 3.30
C PRO A 95 15.04 3.75 3.95
N ARG A 96 14.80 3.79 5.26
CA ARG A 96 14.03 2.73 5.91
C ARG A 96 12.59 2.79 5.43
N ILE A 97 12.11 1.74 4.80
CA ILE A 97 10.70 1.58 4.48
C ILE A 97 10.01 0.84 5.63
N ILE A 98 8.91 1.42 6.12
CA ILE A 98 7.99 0.82 7.07
C ILE A 98 6.72 0.50 6.29
N ALA A 99 6.62 -0.72 5.81
CA ALA A 99 5.47 -1.22 5.08
C ALA A 99 4.39 -1.68 6.08
N LEU A 100 3.13 -1.44 5.77
CA LEU A 100 2.06 -1.84 6.68
C LEU A 100 0.91 -2.55 5.98
N GLN A 101 0.25 -3.41 6.74
CA GLN A 101 -1.03 -4.01 6.42
C GLN A 101 -2.03 -3.79 7.57
N SER A 102 -3.33 -3.94 7.31
CA SER A 102 -4.32 -4.00 8.38
C SER A 102 -4.09 -5.27 9.21
N GLU A 103 -4.23 -5.21 10.53
CA GLU A 103 -4.18 -6.41 11.37
C GLU A 103 -5.29 -7.43 11.04
N ASN A 104 -6.37 -6.96 10.41
CA ASN A 104 -7.47 -7.79 9.94
C ASN A 104 -7.23 -8.44 8.56
N CYS A 105 -6.13 -8.07 7.87
CA CYS A 105 -5.76 -8.62 6.56
C CYS A 105 -4.25 -8.44 6.33
N ASP A 106 -3.43 -9.38 6.82
CA ASP A 106 -1.99 -9.24 6.99
C ASP A 106 -1.13 -10.37 6.38
N PRO A 107 -1.43 -10.85 5.14
CA PRO A 107 -0.74 -12.00 4.56
C PRO A 107 0.77 -11.81 4.37
N LEU A 108 1.23 -10.59 4.05
CA LEU A 108 2.65 -10.30 3.87
C LEU A 108 3.37 -10.14 5.22
N PHE A 109 2.73 -9.48 6.18
CA PHE A 109 3.29 -9.37 7.54
C PHE A 109 3.58 -10.75 8.14
N LYS A 110 2.61 -11.68 8.08
CA LYS A 110 2.79 -13.05 8.57
C LYS A 110 3.86 -13.82 7.79
N ALA A 111 3.96 -13.60 6.49
CA ALA A 111 5.01 -14.21 5.68
C ALA A 111 6.40 -13.71 6.10
N VAL A 112 6.55 -12.41 6.36
CA VAL A 112 7.81 -11.82 6.82
C VAL A 112 8.19 -12.34 8.21
N GLU A 113 7.24 -12.43 9.15
CA GLU A 113 7.48 -13.03 10.48
C GLU A 113 7.96 -14.50 10.39
N ALA A 114 7.43 -15.24 9.41
CA ALA A 114 7.79 -16.64 9.17
C ALA A 114 8.99 -16.81 8.23
N HIS A 115 9.62 -15.73 7.75
CA HIS A 115 10.65 -15.75 6.70
C HIS A 115 10.24 -16.58 5.46
N ALA A 116 8.96 -16.51 5.10
CA ALA A 116 8.40 -17.26 3.96
C ALA A 116 8.61 -16.53 2.63
N GLY A 117 8.79 -17.28 1.55
CA GLY A 117 8.93 -16.72 0.18
C GLY A 117 7.60 -16.49 -0.55
N VAL A 118 6.48 -16.77 0.10
CA VAL A 118 5.12 -16.58 -0.43
C VAL A 118 4.21 -15.98 0.64
N PRO A 119 3.19 -15.20 0.27
CA PRO A 119 2.23 -14.66 1.23
C PRO A 119 1.55 -15.78 2.05
N ALA A 120 1.31 -15.52 3.32
CA ALA A 120 0.57 -16.42 4.16
C ALA A 120 -0.90 -16.49 3.73
N HIS A 121 -1.52 -17.64 3.92
CA HIS A 121 -2.98 -17.73 3.82
C HIS A 121 -3.61 -17.02 5.03
N VAL A 122 -4.58 -16.15 4.77
CA VAL A 122 -5.35 -15.44 5.80
C VAL A 122 -6.82 -15.45 5.44
N ASP A 123 -7.68 -15.46 6.45
CA ASP A 123 -9.11 -15.21 6.32
C ASP A 123 -9.35 -13.73 6.65
N PRO A 124 -9.56 -12.86 5.63
CA PRO A 124 -9.72 -11.44 5.85
C PRO A 124 -10.93 -11.14 6.73
N LYS A 125 -10.74 -10.34 7.76
CA LYS A 125 -11.81 -9.77 8.57
C LYS A 125 -12.13 -8.36 8.06
N PRO A 126 -13.33 -7.83 8.35
CA PRO A 126 -13.65 -6.45 8.04
C PRO A 126 -12.61 -5.49 8.60
N THR A 127 -12.20 -4.51 7.79
CA THR A 127 -11.26 -3.46 8.18
C THR A 127 -11.73 -2.12 7.62
N MET A 128 -11.53 -1.06 8.37
CA MET A 128 -11.76 0.31 7.89
C MET A 128 -10.77 0.70 6.78
N ALA A 129 -9.57 0.13 6.79
CA ALA A 129 -8.56 0.35 5.77
C ALA A 129 -8.82 -0.49 4.50
N GLU A 130 -10.00 -0.32 3.88
CA GLU A 130 -10.45 -1.10 2.71
C GLU A 130 -9.46 -1.11 1.55
N GLY A 131 -8.71 -0.03 1.36
CA GLY A 131 -7.72 0.08 0.28
C GLY A 131 -6.63 -0.99 0.33
N ILE A 132 -6.34 -1.53 1.51
CA ILE A 132 -5.32 -2.57 1.75
C ILE A 132 -5.89 -3.91 2.22
N ALA A 133 -7.22 -4.08 2.18
CA ALA A 133 -7.90 -5.34 2.50
C ALA A 133 -7.74 -6.37 1.37
N ILE A 134 -6.53 -6.85 1.14
CA ILE A 134 -6.18 -7.81 0.10
C ILE A 134 -5.64 -9.09 0.73
N GLY A 135 -6.46 -10.13 0.75
CA GLY A 135 -6.10 -11.43 1.33
C GLY A 135 -5.10 -12.23 0.48
N VAL A 136 -5.15 -12.02 -0.85
CA VAL A 136 -4.25 -12.67 -1.81
C VAL A 136 -3.56 -11.60 -2.67
N PRO A 137 -2.42 -11.03 -2.21
CA PRO A 137 -1.66 -10.06 -3.00
C PRO A 137 -1.15 -10.71 -4.30
N MET A 138 -1.60 -10.20 -5.44
CA MET A 138 -1.32 -10.80 -6.76
C MET A 138 0.18 -10.91 -7.09
N ARG A 139 1.00 -9.99 -6.59
CA ARG A 139 2.47 -9.99 -6.76
C ARG A 139 3.20 -10.27 -5.44
N GLY A 140 2.56 -11.00 -4.54
CA GLY A 140 3.05 -11.21 -3.18
C GLY A 140 4.46 -11.78 -3.08
N LYS A 141 4.85 -12.70 -3.98
CA LYS A 141 6.22 -13.22 -4.03
C LYS A 141 7.24 -12.11 -4.31
N GLU A 142 7.00 -11.28 -5.32
CA GLU A 142 7.88 -10.16 -5.66
C GLU A 142 7.97 -9.12 -4.54
N LEU A 143 6.84 -8.85 -3.87
CA LEU A 143 6.83 -7.96 -2.70
C LEU A 143 7.72 -8.49 -1.58
N LEU A 144 7.69 -9.78 -1.30
CA LEU A 144 8.56 -10.42 -0.30
C LEU A 144 10.03 -10.43 -0.74
N GLU A 145 10.33 -10.67 -2.02
CA GLU A 145 11.69 -10.58 -2.55
C GLU A 145 12.28 -9.18 -2.36
N MET A 146 11.52 -8.13 -2.67
CA MET A 146 11.94 -6.74 -2.42
C MET A 146 12.08 -6.44 -0.92
N THR A 147 11.17 -6.95 -0.11
CA THR A 147 11.20 -6.79 1.35
C THR A 147 12.49 -7.34 1.94
N TYR A 148 12.87 -8.54 1.57
CA TYR A 148 14.10 -9.17 2.09
C TYR A 148 15.37 -8.53 1.51
N ARG A 149 15.34 -8.09 0.25
CA ARG A 149 16.48 -7.42 -0.40
C ARG A 149 16.87 -6.11 0.30
N HIS A 150 15.87 -5.35 0.74
CA HIS A 150 16.07 -4.02 1.33
C HIS A 150 15.81 -3.96 2.84
N ASP A 151 15.69 -5.11 3.51
CA ASP A 151 15.40 -5.22 4.96
C ASP A 151 14.20 -4.34 5.38
N ILE A 152 13.11 -4.40 4.60
CA ILE A 152 11.92 -3.58 4.81
C ILE A 152 11.13 -4.12 5.99
N ALA A 153 10.84 -3.24 6.97
CA ALA A 153 10.01 -3.59 8.11
C ALA A 153 8.53 -3.68 7.72
N PHE A 154 7.88 -4.79 8.04
CA PHE A 154 6.43 -4.91 7.97
C PHE A 154 5.80 -4.73 9.36
N VAL A 155 4.72 -3.94 9.42
CA VAL A 155 3.96 -3.71 10.66
C VAL A 155 2.46 -3.84 10.39
N ARG A 156 1.67 -4.00 11.44
CA ARG A 156 0.22 -4.01 11.37
C ARG A 156 -0.36 -2.69 11.88
N ALA A 157 -1.36 -2.17 11.18
CA ALA A 157 -2.18 -1.08 11.69
C ALA A 157 -3.24 -1.66 12.64
N PRO A 158 -3.23 -1.28 13.93
CA PRO A 158 -4.26 -1.71 14.87
C PRO A 158 -5.62 -1.14 14.45
N GLU A 159 -6.62 -1.99 14.27
CA GLU A 159 -7.94 -1.57 13.75
C GLU A 159 -8.62 -0.55 14.66
N GLU A 160 -8.56 -0.76 15.98
CA GLU A 160 -9.16 0.14 16.97
C GLU A 160 -8.49 1.52 17.06
N LYS A 161 -7.29 1.68 16.47
CA LYS A 161 -6.53 2.96 16.48
C LYS A 161 -6.73 3.79 15.21
N ILE A 162 -7.37 3.25 14.17
CA ILE A 162 -7.50 3.94 12.88
C ILE A 162 -8.30 5.25 13.02
N LEU A 163 -9.44 5.23 13.71
CA LEU A 163 -10.27 6.44 13.90
C LEU A 163 -9.60 7.48 14.78
N GLU A 164 -8.90 7.07 15.82
CA GLU A 164 -8.11 7.97 16.67
C GLU A 164 -6.99 8.64 15.86
N ALA A 165 -6.29 7.87 15.04
CA ALA A 165 -5.26 8.40 14.15
C ALA A 165 -5.84 9.39 13.13
N ARG A 166 -7.01 9.08 12.54
CA ARG A 166 -7.72 9.97 11.63
C ARG A 166 -8.09 11.29 12.30
N ALA A 167 -8.61 11.24 13.52
CA ALA A 167 -8.95 12.43 14.28
C ALA A 167 -7.72 13.31 14.57
N LYS A 168 -6.56 12.70 14.89
CA LYS A 168 -5.30 13.43 15.10
C LYS A 168 -4.81 14.12 13.84
N ILE A 169 -4.96 13.50 12.67
CA ILE A 169 -4.62 14.09 11.36
C ILE A 169 -5.61 15.22 11.04
N ALA A 170 -6.91 14.99 11.23
CA ALA A 170 -7.97 15.98 10.99
C ALA A 170 -7.82 17.24 11.85
N ALA A 171 -7.40 17.09 13.11
CA ALA A 171 -7.11 18.22 14.00
C ALA A 171 -5.96 19.12 13.49
N ARG A 172 -5.19 18.66 12.51
CA ARG A 172 -4.14 19.43 11.82
C ARG A 172 -4.57 19.93 10.44
N GLY A 173 -5.87 19.89 10.14
CA GLY A 173 -6.45 20.43 8.92
C GLY A 173 -6.44 19.46 7.73
N VAL A 174 -6.10 18.18 7.92
CA VAL A 174 -6.06 17.20 6.84
C VAL A 174 -7.14 16.15 7.01
N TYR A 175 -8.13 16.15 6.13
CA TYR A 175 -9.21 15.19 6.11
C TYR A 175 -8.88 14.01 5.17
N CYS A 176 -8.46 12.90 5.73
CA CYS A 176 -7.96 11.76 4.99
C CYS A 176 -8.90 10.54 5.03
N GLU A 177 -8.71 9.62 4.07
CA GLU A 177 -9.35 8.30 4.08
C GLU A 177 -8.78 7.38 5.17
N HIS A 178 -9.47 6.26 5.44
CA HIS A 178 -9.09 5.33 6.48
C HIS A 178 -7.75 4.62 6.23
N THR A 179 -7.37 4.35 4.98
CA THR A 179 -6.05 3.78 4.66
C THR A 179 -4.91 4.73 5.06
N THR A 180 -5.07 6.03 4.83
CA THR A 180 -4.11 7.04 5.31
C THR A 180 -4.06 7.09 6.84
N ALA A 181 -5.22 7.02 7.50
CA ALA A 181 -5.29 6.95 8.95
C ALA A 181 -4.60 5.69 9.50
N ALA A 182 -4.76 4.54 8.82
CA ALA A 182 -4.07 3.31 9.15
C ALA A 182 -2.54 3.44 9.05
N ASN A 183 -2.02 4.20 8.05
CA ASN A 183 -0.58 4.49 7.96
C ASN A 183 -0.08 5.20 9.21
N TYR A 184 -0.82 6.19 9.68
CA TYR A 184 -0.43 6.93 10.87
C TYR A 184 -0.59 6.09 12.14
N ALA A 185 -1.64 5.29 12.26
CA ALA A 185 -1.84 4.36 13.38
C ALA A 185 -0.69 3.33 13.47
N ALA A 186 -0.31 2.73 12.33
CA ALA A 186 0.79 1.78 12.27
C ALA A 186 2.15 2.44 12.60
N TYR A 187 2.38 3.66 12.12
CA TYR A 187 3.57 4.42 12.46
C TYR A 187 3.66 4.72 13.97
N LEU A 188 2.56 5.11 14.61
CA LEU A 188 2.54 5.31 16.05
C LEU A 188 2.83 4.02 16.81
N ALA A 189 2.22 2.90 16.43
CA ALA A 189 2.50 1.60 17.02
C ALA A 189 3.97 1.17 16.81
N PHE A 190 4.53 1.46 15.64
CA PHE A 190 5.96 1.25 15.38
C PHE A 190 6.84 2.07 16.34
N CYS A 191 6.52 3.35 16.52
CA CYS A 191 7.26 4.23 17.44
C CYS A 191 7.14 3.80 18.91
N GLU A 192 5.99 3.29 19.31
CA GLU A 192 5.81 2.74 20.68
C GLU A 192 6.72 1.54 20.92
N LYS A 193 6.91 0.70 19.91
CA LYS A 193 7.71 -0.53 20.01
C LYS A 193 9.22 -0.30 19.87
N TYR A 194 9.61 0.58 18.94
CA TYR A 194 11.01 0.72 18.50
C TYR A 194 11.61 2.10 18.79
N GLY A 195 10.83 3.00 19.38
CA GLY A 195 11.21 4.39 19.62
C GLY A 195 10.86 5.30 18.44
N PRO A 196 10.86 6.64 18.66
CA PRO A 196 10.51 7.60 17.64
C PRO A 196 11.51 7.58 16.48
N THR A 197 11.00 7.67 15.27
CA THR A 197 11.78 7.80 14.05
C THR A 197 11.64 9.22 13.51
N PRO A 198 12.59 10.12 13.77
CA PRO A 198 12.57 11.45 13.19
C PRO A 198 12.72 11.37 11.67
N ASP A 199 12.33 12.42 10.98
CA ASP A 199 12.45 12.51 9.51
C ASP A 199 11.72 11.37 8.80
N THR A 200 10.40 11.31 9.02
CA THR A 200 9.53 10.27 8.47
C THR A 200 8.49 10.86 7.51
N LEU A 201 8.47 10.36 6.29
CA LEU A 201 7.41 10.60 5.32
C LEU A 201 6.29 9.58 5.54
N ILE A 202 5.07 10.06 5.79
CA ILE A 202 3.89 9.21 5.89
C ILE A 202 3.04 9.41 4.65
N THR A 203 2.81 8.35 3.89
CA THR A 203 2.06 8.41 2.65
C THR A 203 0.60 8.79 2.89
N MET A 204 0.14 9.84 2.20
CA MET A 204 -1.25 10.28 2.18
C MET A 204 -1.93 9.73 0.93
N CYS A 205 -2.68 8.63 1.03
CA CYS A 205 -3.23 7.90 -0.13
C CYS A 205 -4.46 8.57 -0.74
N GLY A 206 -5.33 9.15 0.08
CA GLY A 206 -6.56 9.75 -0.42
C GLY A 206 -7.28 10.64 0.58
N ALA A 207 -8.17 11.49 0.03
CA ALA A 207 -9.04 12.36 0.81
C ALA A 207 -10.21 11.59 1.42
N GLY A 208 -10.67 12.04 2.60
CA GLY A 208 -11.71 11.39 3.39
C GLY A 208 -13.13 11.48 2.85
N ILE A 209 -13.39 12.28 1.82
CA ILE A 209 -14.74 12.55 1.30
C ILE A 209 -15.51 11.29 0.87
N LYS A 210 -14.80 10.20 0.54
CA LYS A 210 -15.40 8.92 0.10
C LYS A 210 -15.51 7.88 1.21
N SER A 211 -15.07 8.20 2.41
CA SER A 211 -14.94 7.24 3.52
C SER A 211 -16.03 7.36 4.59
N ASP A 212 -17.01 8.24 4.41
CA ASP A 212 -18.04 8.55 5.40
C ASP A 212 -19.43 8.02 4.97
N HIS A 213 -19.49 6.80 4.48
CA HIS A 213 -20.75 6.15 4.04
C HIS A 213 -21.09 4.94 4.89
#